data_82f58ceb403c23f90580e02df84406d6
#
_entry.id   82f58ceb403c23f90580e02df84406d6
#
_cell.length_a   1.000
_cell.length_b   1.000
_cell.length_c   1.000
_cell.angle_alpha   90.00
_cell.angle_beta   90.00
_cell.angle_gamma   90.00
#
_symmetry.space_group_name_H-M   'P 1'
#
loop_
_entity.id
_entity.type
_entity.pdbx_description
1 polymer ?
#
loop_
_entity_poly.entity_id
_entity_poly.type
_entity_poly.pdbx_seq_one_letter_code
_entity_poly.pdbx_strand_id
1 'polypeptide(L)'
;MKPSVQKQTDNIIREIESLPEQSLIAAIFVLNRTAEWLKGHLSKEVSTQKRVKLKLIRDRISIQRANRRNPQATLSCNFKSVFVKDLSGVKQTPIGVSAGGKMYPHAFIATLKKGEKPGVYRRKTTKRIPVKSVKIPIFDDAVKSIEYLVGAEAAKVFERRFLYEIRKMERRK
;
A
#
# COMPACT_ATOMS: atom_id res chain seq x y z
N MET A 1 -7.47 -9.40 -11.12
CA MET A 1 -6.21 -10.19 -11.18
C MET A 1 -6.22 -10.99 -12.49
N LYS A 2 -5.09 -11.04 -13.20
CA LYS A 2 -5.02 -11.81 -14.46
C LYS A 2 -5.11 -13.31 -14.14
N PRO A 3 -5.85 -14.12 -14.91
CA PRO A 3 -6.07 -15.56 -14.63
C PRO A 3 -4.78 -16.40 -14.56
N SER A 4 -3.68 -15.98 -15.21
CA SER A 4 -2.37 -16.63 -15.13
C SER A 4 -1.71 -16.51 -13.74
N VAL A 5 -1.86 -15.37 -13.06
CA VAL A 5 -1.31 -15.14 -11.72
C VAL A 5 -2.06 -15.99 -10.69
N GLN A 6 -3.36 -16.16 -10.87
CA GLN A 6 -4.19 -16.95 -9.96
C GLN A 6 -3.83 -18.44 -10.01
N LYS A 7 -3.65 -19.02 -11.22
CA LYS A 7 -3.20 -20.41 -11.38
C LYS A 7 -1.83 -20.68 -10.74
N GLN A 8 -0.87 -19.75 -10.90
CA GLN A 8 0.45 -19.87 -10.26
C GLN A 8 0.35 -19.83 -8.74
N THR A 9 -0.50 -18.96 -8.20
CA THR A 9 -0.74 -18.86 -6.76
C THR A 9 -1.35 -20.14 -6.19
N ASP A 10 -2.35 -20.71 -6.89
CA ASP A 10 -3.03 -21.94 -6.45
C ASP A 10 -2.08 -23.16 -6.46
N ASN A 11 -1.16 -23.26 -7.43
CA ASN A 11 -0.14 -24.31 -7.44
C ASN A 11 0.83 -24.18 -6.26
N ILE A 12 1.33 -22.97 -6.00
CA ILE A 12 2.22 -22.72 -4.85
C ILE A 12 1.53 -23.05 -3.52
N ILE A 13 0.24 -22.73 -3.38
CA ILE A 13 -0.53 -23.07 -2.19
C ILE A 13 -0.57 -24.59 -1.98
N ARG A 14 -0.88 -25.37 -3.04
CA ARG A 14 -0.91 -26.85 -2.96
C ARG A 14 0.46 -27.43 -2.61
N GLU A 15 1.53 -26.90 -3.19
CA GLU A 15 2.89 -27.33 -2.85
C GLU A 15 3.21 -27.06 -1.37
N ILE A 16 2.83 -25.89 -0.85
CA ILE A 16 3.02 -25.55 0.58
C ILE A 16 2.19 -26.49 1.48
N GLU A 17 0.94 -26.81 1.10
CA GLU A 17 0.06 -27.71 1.86
C GLU A 17 0.58 -29.15 1.92
N SER A 18 1.34 -29.59 0.90
CA SER A 18 1.95 -30.92 0.85
C SER A 18 3.24 -31.05 1.68
N LEU A 19 3.77 -29.95 2.23
CA LEU A 19 5.02 -29.98 3.00
C LEU A 19 4.86 -30.70 4.34
N PRO A 20 5.94 -31.33 4.85
CA PRO A 20 5.99 -31.83 6.22
C PRO A 20 5.65 -30.70 7.22
N GLU A 21 5.02 -31.05 8.36
CA GLU A 21 4.47 -30.06 9.29
C GLU A 21 5.46 -28.96 9.69
N GLN A 22 6.70 -29.31 9.94
CA GLN A 22 7.75 -28.34 10.30
C GLN A 22 8.04 -27.35 9.16
N SER A 23 8.09 -27.83 7.91
CA SER A 23 8.29 -27.00 6.73
C SER A 23 7.08 -26.10 6.44
N LEU A 24 5.87 -26.61 6.69
CA LEU A 24 4.64 -25.82 6.60
C LEU A 24 4.64 -24.64 7.59
N ILE A 25 5.06 -24.89 8.84
CA ILE A 25 5.18 -23.82 9.85
C ILE A 25 6.19 -22.75 9.39
N ALA A 26 7.35 -23.18 8.86
CA ALA A 26 8.35 -22.26 8.31
C ALA A 26 7.77 -21.45 7.14
N ALA A 27 7.07 -22.10 6.22
CA ALA A 27 6.45 -21.43 5.07
C ALA A 27 5.43 -20.36 5.51
N ILE A 28 4.54 -20.68 6.45
CA ILE A 28 3.55 -19.74 7.01
C ILE A 28 4.26 -18.53 7.66
N PHE A 29 5.29 -18.78 8.46
CA PHE A 29 6.08 -17.71 9.08
C PHE A 29 6.69 -16.79 8.04
N VAL A 30 7.32 -17.35 7.00
CA VAL A 30 7.98 -16.61 5.93
C VAL A 30 6.97 -15.86 5.05
N LEU A 31 5.81 -16.45 4.75
CA LEU A 31 4.71 -15.78 4.05
C LEU A 31 4.28 -14.50 4.78
N ASN A 32 4.05 -14.61 6.08
CA ASN A 32 3.66 -13.45 6.89
C ASN A 32 4.76 -12.37 6.93
N ARG A 33 6.02 -12.77 7.03
CA ARG A 33 7.17 -11.85 6.97
C ARG A 33 7.33 -11.19 5.60
N THR A 34 7.03 -11.91 4.53
CA THR A 34 7.06 -11.37 3.16
C THR A 34 5.92 -10.40 2.92
N ALA A 35 4.73 -10.69 3.44
CA ALA A 35 3.59 -9.77 3.40
C ALA A 35 3.87 -8.45 4.14
N GLU A 36 4.49 -8.50 5.32
CA GLU A 36 4.91 -7.30 6.05
C GLU A 36 5.99 -6.50 5.28
N TRP A 37 6.93 -7.20 4.66
CA TRP A 37 7.93 -6.57 3.80
C TRP A 37 7.29 -5.86 2.60
N LEU A 38 6.36 -6.53 1.91
CA LEU A 38 5.59 -5.94 0.80
C LEU A 38 4.82 -4.70 1.24
N LYS A 39 4.09 -4.77 2.37
CA LYS A 39 3.39 -3.61 2.94
C LYS A 39 4.33 -2.44 3.18
N GLY A 40 5.50 -2.71 3.75
CA GLY A 40 6.52 -1.69 4.03
C GLY A 40 7.05 -1.01 2.77
N HIS A 41 7.44 -1.80 1.76
CA HIS A 41 8.00 -1.31 0.50
C HIS A 41 6.96 -0.57 -0.34
N LEU A 42 5.78 -1.15 -0.53
CA LEU A 42 4.67 -0.51 -1.23
C LEU A 42 4.28 0.83 -0.59
N SER A 43 4.21 0.87 0.75
CA SER A 43 3.90 2.11 1.46
C SER A 43 4.94 3.19 1.20
N LYS A 44 6.23 2.85 1.23
CA LYS A 44 7.32 3.80 0.97
C LYS A 44 7.29 4.29 -0.46
N GLU A 45 7.15 3.39 -1.41
CA GLU A 45 7.18 3.72 -2.84
C GLU A 45 6.05 4.67 -3.22
N VAL A 46 4.79 4.32 -2.89
CA VAL A 46 3.63 5.18 -3.16
C VAL A 46 3.72 6.52 -2.41
N SER A 47 4.21 6.49 -1.15
CA SER A 47 4.43 7.71 -0.35
C SER A 47 5.44 8.64 -1.03
N THR A 48 6.55 8.11 -1.53
CA THR A 48 7.61 8.89 -2.21
C THR A 48 7.13 9.43 -3.55
N GLN A 49 6.54 8.59 -4.39
CA GLN A 49 6.07 8.99 -5.73
C GLN A 49 5.00 10.09 -5.66
N LYS A 50 4.09 10.02 -4.70
CA LYS A 50 2.98 10.96 -4.55
C LYS A 50 3.22 12.05 -3.51
N ARG A 51 4.37 12.02 -2.82
CA ARG A 51 4.70 12.94 -1.71
C ARG A 51 3.60 13.02 -0.65
N VAL A 52 3.02 11.88 -0.34
CA VAL A 52 1.98 11.67 0.68
C VAL A 52 2.63 11.19 1.96
N LYS A 53 2.07 11.52 3.11
CA LYS A 53 2.56 11.02 4.41
C LYS A 53 2.53 9.50 4.45
N LEU A 54 3.66 8.86 4.77
CA LEU A 54 3.83 7.41 4.80
C LEU A 54 2.76 6.70 5.65
N LYS A 55 2.47 7.25 6.83
CA LYS A 55 1.44 6.70 7.73
C LYS A 55 0.10 6.53 7.01
N LEU A 56 -0.34 7.55 6.25
CA LEU A 56 -1.62 7.54 5.55
C LEU A 56 -1.70 6.42 4.48
N ILE A 57 -0.61 6.13 3.80
CA ILE A 57 -0.56 5.03 2.82
C ILE A 57 -0.53 3.69 3.56
N ARG A 58 0.27 3.57 4.62
CA ARG A 58 0.39 2.34 5.43
C ARG A 58 -0.95 1.93 6.07
N ASP A 59 -1.73 2.89 6.54
CA ASP A 59 -3.05 2.64 7.15
C ASP A 59 -4.10 2.16 6.14
N ARG A 60 -3.85 2.33 4.83
CA ARG A 60 -4.70 1.85 3.73
C ARG A 60 -4.36 0.46 3.24
N ILE A 61 -3.33 -0.16 3.79
CA ILE A 61 -2.90 -1.51 3.45
C ILE A 61 -3.13 -2.39 4.68
N SER A 62 -4.02 -3.36 4.54
CA SER A 62 -4.26 -4.41 5.54
C SER A 62 -3.64 -5.72 5.10
N ILE A 63 -3.23 -6.54 6.05
CA ILE A 63 -2.69 -7.88 5.82
C ILE A 63 -3.62 -8.87 6.53
N GLN A 64 -4.15 -9.81 5.77
CA GLN A 64 -4.72 -11.04 6.30
C GLN A 64 -3.59 -12.07 6.34
N ARG A 65 -3.23 -12.49 7.55
CA ARG A 65 -2.08 -13.37 7.76
C ARG A 65 -2.41 -14.82 7.41
N ALA A 66 -1.42 -15.49 6.83
CA ALA A 66 -1.44 -16.95 6.66
C ALA A 66 -1.48 -17.65 8.03
N ASN A 67 -2.20 -18.77 8.09
CA ASN A 67 -2.26 -19.67 9.25
C ASN A 67 -2.30 -21.13 8.78
N ARG A 68 -2.29 -22.10 9.71
CA ARG A 68 -2.28 -23.52 9.36
C ARG A 68 -3.49 -23.99 8.54
N ARG A 69 -4.67 -23.37 8.74
CA ARG A 69 -5.90 -23.70 8.00
C ARG A 69 -5.97 -23.04 6.63
N ASN A 70 -5.28 -21.90 6.49
CA ASN A 70 -5.19 -21.16 5.25
C ASN A 70 -3.74 -20.62 5.10
N PRO A 71 -2.84 -21.35 4.41
CA PRO A 71 -1.44 -20.97 4.24
C PRO A 71 -1.26 -19.88 3.18
N GLN A 72 -2.15 -18.90 3.14
CA GLN A 72 -2.15 -17.76 2.22
C GLN A 72 -2.12 -16.44 2.97
N ALA A 73 -1.15 -15.57 2.68
CA ALA A 73 -1.12 -14.21 3.14
C ALA A 73 -1.69 -13.26 2.07
N THR A 74 -2.71 -12.48 2.42
CA THR A 74 -3.39 -11.56 1.48
C THR A 74 -3.17 -10.12 1.89
N LEU A 75 -2.73 -9.27 0.94
CA LEU A 75 -2.70 -7.82 1.09
C LEU A 75 -3.93 -7.19 0.44
N SER A 76 -4.67 -6.42 1.22
CA SER A 76 -5.80 -5.62 0.71
C SER A 76 -5.42 -4.14 0.75
N CYS A 77 -5.56 -3.46 -0.39
CA CYS A 77 -5.14 -2.07 -0.57
C CYS A 77 -6.34 -1.19 -0.96
N ASN A 78 -6.56 -0.11 -0.21
CA ASN A 78 -7.59 0.89 -0.52
C ASN A 78 -6.96 2.18 -1.06
N PHE A 79 -6.62 2.19 -2.34
CA PHE A 79 -5.92 3.30 -3.01
C PHE A 79 -6.83 4.16 -3.91
N LYS A 80 -8.05 4.50 -3.45
CA LYS A 80 -8.97 5.31 -4.27
C LYS A 80 -8.43 6.71 -4.59
N SER A 81 -8.25 7.54 -3.58
CA SER A 81 -7.73 8.92 -3.74
C SER A 81 -7.22 9.45 -2.40
N VAL A 82 -6.36 10.46 -2.44
CA VAL A 82 -5.82 11.17 -1.28
C VAL A 82 -6.20 12.64 -1.35
N PHE A 83 -6.52 13.24 -0.20
CA PHE A 83 -6.77 14.68 -0.15
C PHE A 83 -5.46 15.45 -0.29
N VAL A 84 -5.50 16.57 -1.01
CA VAL A 84 -4.32 17.44 -1.19
C VAL A 84 -3.79 17.98 0.12
N LYS A 85 -4.64 18.15 1.14
CA LYS A 85 -4.22 18.53 2.51
C LYS A 85 -3.26 17.55 3.17
N ASP A 86 -3.25 16.28 2.72
CA ASP A 86 -2.43 15.21 3.29
C ASP A 86 -1.08 15.04 2.56
N LEU A 87 -0.82 15.85 1.53
CA LEU A 87 0.47 15.91 0.84
C LEU A 87 1.50 16.67 1.67
N SER A 88 2.77 16.51 1.34
CA SER A 88 3.84 17.30 1.93
C SER A 88 3.86 18.73 1.37
N GLY A 89 4.26 19.71 2.20
CA GLY A 89 4.50 21.08 1.78
C GLY A 89 3.25 21.85 1.31
N VAL A 90 2.10 21.64 1.98
CA VAL A 90 0.86 22.38 1.68
C VAL A 90 0.99 23.84 2.06
N LYS A 91 0.91 24.74 1.08
CA LYS A 91 1.00 26.21 1.27
C LYS A 91 -0.01 26.94 0.39
N GLN A 92 -0.65 27.97 0.93
CA GLN A 92 -1.48 28.91 0.15
C GLN A 92 -0.58 29.83 -0.68
N THR A 93 -0.96 30.05 -1.92
CA THR A 93 -0.31 30.99 -2.83
C THR A 93 -1.34 31.90 -3.48
N PRO A 94 -0.96 33.04 -4.09
CA PRO A 94 -1.91 33.93 -4.78
C PRO A 94 -2.73 33.25 -5.89
N ILE A 95 -2.16 32.24 -6.54
CA ILE A 95 -2.79 31.52 -7.67
C ILE A 95 -3.61 30.30 -7.21
N GLY A 96 -3.33 29.79 -6.00
CA GLY A 96 -3.98 28.59 -5.51
C GLY A 96 -3.24 27.97 -4.34
N VAL A 97 -3.17 26.63 -4.29
CA VAL A 97 -2.44 25.87 -3.24
C VAL A 97 -1.31 25.08 -3.87
N SER A 98 -0.11 25.22 -3.31
CA SER A 98 1.03 24.36 -3.62
C SER A 98 1.04 23.19 -2.63
N ALA A 99 1.17 21.95 -3.11
CA ALA A 99 1.28 20.76 -2.27
C ALA A 99 1.91 19.60 -3.05
N GLY A 100 2.77 18.82 -2.41
CA GLY A 100 3.44 17.69 -3.05
C GLY A 100 4.28 18.07 -4.27
N GLY A 101 4.78 19.31 -4.33
CA GLY A 101 5.53 19.84 -5.48
C GLY A 101 4.67 20.14 -6.70
N LYS A 102 3.35 20.18 -6.58
CA LYS A 102 2.40 20.54 -7.63
C LYS A 102 1.58 21.75 -7.22
N MET A 103 1.18 22.56 -8.22
CA MET A 103 0.27 23.69 -8.04
C MET A 103 -1.17 23.25 -8.32
N TYR A 104 -2.08 23.63 -7.45
CA TYR A 104 -3.52 23.44 -7.60
C TYR A 104 -4.20 24.80 -7.79
N PRO A 105 -4.36 25.26 -9.04
CA PRO A 105 -4.91 26.59 -9.33
C PRO A 105 -6.34 26.72 -8.79
N HIS A 106 -6.67 27.92 -8.33
CA HIS A 106 -7.99 28.25 -7.75
C HIS A 106 -8.39 27.43 -6.53
N ALA A 107 -7.45 26.65 -5.95
CA ALA A 107 -7.66 26.00 -4.67
C ALA A 107 -7.36 26.96 -3.53
N PHE A 108 -7.98 26.75 -2.39
CA PHE A 108 -7.76 27.53 -1.17
C PHE A 108 -7.79 26.64 0.06
N ILE A 109 -7.08 27.10 1.11
CA ILE A 109 -7.08 26.43 2.41
C ILE A 109 -8.16 27.06 3.26
N ALA A 110 -9.04 26.25 3.83
CA ALA A 110 -10.09 26.72 4.75
C ALA A 110 -10.46 25.66 5.78
N THR A 111 -11.00 26.12 6.91
CA THR A 111 -11.68 25.32 7.90
C THR A 111 -13.19 25.52 7.71
N LEU A 112 -13.90 24.50 7.28
CA LEU A 112 -15.33 24.62 6.98
C LEU A 112 -16.20 24.48 8.22
N LYS A 113 -15.77 23.68 9.20
CA LYS A 113 -16.47 23.47 10.46
C LYS A 113 -15.57 23.81 11.63
N LYS A 114 -16.12 24.45 12.67
CA LYS A 114 -15.39 24.77 13.89
C LYS A 114 -14.82 23.48 14.52
N GLY A 115 -13.52 23.48 14.85
CA GLY A 115 -12.81 22.33 15.42
C GLY A 115 -12.23 21.33 14.41
N GLU A 116 -12.54 21.42 13.12
CA GLU A 116 -11.89 20.59 12.09
C GLU A 116 -10.53 21.17 11.69
N LYS A 117 -9.62 20.27 11.25
CA LYS A 117 -8.34 20.70 10.66
C LYS A 117 -8.57 21.36 9.29
N PRO A 118 -7.75 22.36 8.91
CA PRO A 118 -7.84 23.00 7.61
C PRO A 118 -7.78 21.97 6.47
N GLY A 119 -8.62 22.15 5.47
CA GLY A 119 -8.66 21.37 4.25
C GLY A 119 -8.32 22.20 3.03
N VAL A 120 -8.02 21.54 1.89
CA VAL A 120 -7.82 22.18 0.59
C VAL A 120 -9.07 21.99 -0.25
N TYR A 121 -9.64 23.11 -0.67
CA TYR A 121 -10.93 23.15 -1.37
C TYR A 121 -10.81 23.91 -2.68
N ARG A 122 -11.74 23.66 -3.59
CA ARG A 122 -11.96 24.44 -4.82
C ARG A 122 -13.43 24.75 -4.95
N ARG A 123 -13.78 25.92 -5.41
CA ARG A 123 -15.17 26.29 -5.72
C ARG A 123 -15.67 25.48 -6.91
N LYS A 124 -16.94 25.07 -6.89
CA LYS A 124 -17.57 24.38 -8.02
C LYS A 124 -18.08 25.36 -9.08
N THR A 125 -18.38 26.58 -8.65
CA THR A 125 -18.92 27.68 -9.47
C THR A 125 -18.20 28.96 -9.07
N THR A 126 -18.54 30.08 -9.70
CA THR A 126 -18.08 31.44 -9.32
C THR A 126 -18.61 31.88 -7.94
N LYS A 127 -19.72 31.27 -7.47
CA LYS A 127 -20.29 31.60 -6.16
C LYS A 127 -19.40 31.09 -5.02
N ARG A 128 -19.55 31.71 -3.83
CA ARG A 128 -18.80 31.34 -2.62
C ARG A 128 -18.98 29.85 -2.24
N ILE A 129 -20.17 29.33 -2.38
CA ILE A 129 -20.58 27.94 -2.12
C ILE A 129 -21.31 27.46 -3.39
N PRO A 130 -21.24 26.18 -3.79
CA PRO A 130 -20.62 25.05 -3.09
C PRO A 130 -19.10 24.89 -3.38
N VAL A 131 -18.41 24.32 -2.41
CA VAL A 131 -16.98 23.95 -2.52
C VAL A 131 -16.80 22.43 -2.54
N LYS A 132 -15.71 21.95 -3.15
CA LYS A 132 -15.32 20.53 -3.12
C LYS A 132 -13.89 20.39 -2.60
N SER A 133 -13.63 19.33 -1.82
CA SER A 133 -12.27 18.97 -1.43
C SER A 133 -11.45 18.56 -2.64
N VAL A 134 -10.22 19.04 -2.72
CA VAL A 134 -9.28 18.66 -3.79
C VAL A 134 -8.64 17.33 -3.43
N LYS A 135 -8.71 16.36 -4.36
CA LYS A 135 -8.15 15.00 -4.21
C LYS A 135 -7.27 14.67 -5.41
N ILE A 136 -6.29 13.81 -5.20
CA ILE A 136 -5.46 13.23 -6.26
C ILE A 136 -5.71 11.72 -6.34
N PRO A 137 -5.78 11.14 -7.54
CA PRO A 137 -5.79 9.70 -7.71
C PRO A 137 -4.41 9.15 -7.38
N ILE A 138 -4.37 7.97 -6.75
CA ILE A 138 -3.13 7.24 -6.47
C ILE A 138 -3.20 5.78 -6.94
N PHE A 139 -4.33 5.38 -7.52
CA PHE A 139 -4.61 3.99 -7.87
C PHE A 139 -3.64 3.44 -8.91
N ASP A 140 -3.48 4.13 -10.04
CA ASP A 140 -2.68 3.62 -11.17
C ASP A 140 -1.19 3.45 -10.80
N ASP A 141 -0.64 4.41 -10.04
CA ASP A 141 0.75 4.32 -9.58
C ASP A 141 0.93 3.20 -8.54
N ALA A 142 -0.05 3.05 -7.65
CA ALA A 142 -0.03 1.96 -6.68
C ALA A 142 -0.13 0.59 -7.35
N VAL A 143 -0.94 0.43 -8.41
CA VAL A 143 -1.04 -0.81 -9.19
C VAL A 143 0.29 -1.16 -9.84
N LYS A 144 0.96 -0.19 -10.48
CA LYS A 144 2.29 -0.41 -11.08
C LYS A 144 3.32 -0.86 -10.05
N SER A 145 3.34 -0.21 -8.88
CA SER A 145 4.24 -0.60 -7.78
C SER A 145 3.93 -2.00 -7.25
N ILE A 146 2.64 -2.37 -7.15
CA ILE A 146 2.22 -3.72 -6.75
C ILE A 146 2.68 -4.75 -7.78
N GLU A 147 2.41 -4.53 -9.06
CA GLU A 147 2.80 -5.44 -10.14
C GLU A 147 4.32 -5.67 -10.15
N TYR A 148 5.10 -4.63 -9.99
CA TYR A 148 6.56 -4.73 -9.90
C TYR A 148 7.01 -5.51 -8.66
N LEU A 149 6.56 -5.13 -7.47
CA LEU A 149 7.00 -5.76 -6.21
C LEU A 149 6.56 -7.22 -6.11
N VAL A 150 5.35 -7.55 -6.54
CA VAL A 150 4.84 -8.92 -6.51
C VAL A 150 5.48 -9.77 -7.61
N GLY A 151 5.59 -9.25 -8.84
CA GLY A 151 6.11 -9.99 -9.98
C GLY A 151 7.62 -10.21 -9.94
N ALA A 152 8.41 -9.24 -9.45
CA ALA A 152 9.86 -9.28 -9.53
C ALA A 152 10.55 -9.61 -8.19
N GLU A 153 10.01 -9.16 -7.07
CA GLU A 153 10.74 -9.15 -5.79
C GLU A 153 10.18 -10.09 -4.73
N ALA A 154 8.86 -10.24 -4.64
CA ALA A 154 8.23 -10.99 -3.54
C ALA A 154 8.66 -12.46 -3.51
N ALA A 155 8.73 -13.12 -4.66
CA ALA A 155 9.15 -14.51 -4.77
C ALA A 155 10.61 -14.70 -4.30
N LYS A 156 11.52 -13.83 -4.74
CA LYS A 156 12.94 -13.86 -4.31
C LYS A 156 13.11 -13.65 -2.81
N VAL A 157 12.32 -12.71 -2.24
CA VAL A 157 12.34 -12.43 -0.80
C VAL A 157 11.80 -13.62 -0.02
N PHE A 158 10.73 -14.24 -0.49
CA PHE A 158 10.16 -15.43 0.10
C PHE A 158 11.18 -16.59 0.07
N GLU A 159 11.69 -16.95 -1.09
CA GLU A 159 12.64 -18.05 -1.29
C GLU A 159 13.86 -17.92 -0.38
N ARG A 160 14.52 -16.76 -0.40
CA ARG A 160 15.70 -16.50 0.43
C ARG A 160 15.41 -16.68 1.92
N ARG A 161 14.26 -16.20 2.39
CA ARG A 161 13.86 -16.33 3.80
C ARG A 161 13.47 -17.76 4.15
N PHE A 162 12.79 -18.44 3.24
CA PHE A 162 12.37 -19.82 3.45
C PHE A 162 13.56 -20.76 3.56
N LEU A 163 14.53 -20.66 2.66
CA LEU A 163 15.77 -21.41 2.73
C LEU A 163 16.56 -21.13 4.03
N TYR A 164 16.56 -19.89 4.49
CA TYR A 164 17.16 -19.54 5.77
C TYR A 164 16.47 -20.22 6.95
N GLU A 165 15.15 -20.20 7.02
CA GLU A 165 14.40 -20.84 8.13
C GLU A 165 14.53 -22.36 8.10
N ILE A 166 14.53 -23.00 6.93
CA ILE A 166 14.75 -24.45 6.81
C ILE A 166 16.15 -24.83 7.35
N ARG A 167 17.21 -24.16 6.89
CA ARG A 167 18.58 -24.39 7.37
C ARG A 167 18.73 -24.21 8.90
N LYS A 168 18.00 -23.23 9.44
CA LYS A 168 17.97 -22.98 10.89
C LYS A 168 17.29 -24.09 11.67
N MET A 169 16.25 -24.71 11.11
CA MET A 169 15.58 -25.87 11.70
C MET A 169 16.45 -27.11 11.70
N GLU A 170 17.17 -27.37 10.60
CA GLU A 170 18.09 -28.49 10.48
C GLU A 170 19.24 -28.44 11.51
N ARG A 171 19.76 -27.22 11.81
CA ARG A 171 20.82 -27.03 12.81
C ARG A 171 20.37 -27.21 14.26
N ARG A 172 19.06 -27.31 14.51
CA ARG A 172 18.48 -27.47 15.87
C ARG A 172 18.11 -28.91 16.19
N LYS A 173 18.24 -29.81 15.23
CA LYS A 173 18.14 -31.27 15.40
C LYS A 173 19.51 -31.86 15.76
#